data_6b9d9265bfd0acb6d0ab890a1b9011f2
#
_entry.id   6b9d9265bfd0acb6d0ab890a1b9011f2
#
_cell.length_a   1.000
_cell.length_b   1.000
_cell.length_c   1.000
_cell.angle_alpha   90.00
_cell.angle_beta   90.00
_cell.angle_gamma   90.00
#
_symmetry.space_group_name_H-M   'P 1'
#
loop_
_entity.id
_entity.type
_entity.pdbx_description
1 polymer ?
#
loop_
_entity_poly.entity_id
_entity_poly.type
_entity_poly.pdbx_seq_one_letter_code
_entity_poly.pdbx_strand_id
1 'polypeptide(L)'
;MGPEYERLSEADRLVLEGLRSTGKAWIVGGWVRETVSGHQETDMDIATTLLPAMVKELFPRSLMVGEKYGTVIVRLEENISSGTWEVTTLRSEGSYGDGRRPDKVEFGQSIEDDLARRDFTINAMAIDSDGDLIDPYDGISDLQTGVLRAVGEASERLGEDGLRIMRAYRFLDSSDGMRSMESSLRTAVRGNLGMLDVVSRERIGMEMEKILGGRNAGEVISQMYEDGVLDHVLPGIACTVSPSFCTDTLVNLALLCSNDSSEGSVLVGNLRRALMMAKEPLRQVAFLHGARDTPVPTEIGELRRFRAALPTDWQNAFIAYSQGLGQETSEFVETLASLSPLIAGNAPLIDGNTLIAATGLDPGPRMGRLKGQLHRIQIERDLSTAERVLSLLDELNWRDSDYEEWSALSWP
;
A
#
# COMPACT_ATOMS: atom_id res chain seq x y z
N MET A 1 -14.41 -36.18 3.23
CA MET A 1 -13.60 -34.98 2.96
C MET A 1 -14.52 -33.92 2.38
N GLY A 2 -14.57 -32.76 3.00
CA GLY A 2 -15.36 -31.63 2.49
C GLY A 2 -14.85 -31.15 1.12
N PRO A 3 -15.67 -30.48 0.31
CA PRO A 3 -15.28 -29.98 -1.02
C PRO A 3 -14.09 -29.01 -0.97
N GLU A 4 -13.82 -28.38 0.16
CA GLU A 4 -12.69 -27.49 0.39
C GLU A 4 -11.34 -28.22 0.34
N TYR A 5 -11.31 -29.48 0.77
CA TYR A 5 -10.10 -30.29 0.76
C TYR A 5 -9.66 -30.69 -0.65
N GLU A 6 -10.57 -30.70 -1.62
CA GLU A 6 -10.25 -30.99 -3.03
C GLU A 6 -9.43 -29.87 -3.68
N ARG A 7 -9.48 -28.67 -3.12
CA ARG A 7 -8.74 -27.49 -3.61
C ARG A 7 -7.26 -27.46 -3.20
N LEU A 8 -6.86 -28.29 -2.22
CA LEU A 8 -5.48 -28.35 -1.75
C LEU A 8 -4.53 -28.89 -2.81
N SER A 9 -3.43 -28.21 -3.04
CA SER A 9 -2.33 -28.71 -3.85
C SER A 9 -1.68 -29.94 -3.21
N GLU A 10 -0.90 -30.69 -3.97
CA GLU A 10 -0.12 -31.81 -3.45
C GLU A 10 0.87 -31.34 -2.34
N ALA A 11 1.47 -30.16 -2.51
CA ALA A 11 2.38 -29.59 -1.54
C ALA A 11 1.68 -29.20 -0.23
N ASP A 12 0.46 -28.63 -0.29
CA ASP A 12 -0.35 -28.32 0.89
C ASP A 12 -0.67 -29.60 1.69
N ARG A 13 -1.06 -30.64 0.98
CA ARG A 13 -1.35 -31.94 1.61
C ARG A 13 -0.13 -32.52 2.29
N LEU A 14 1.05 -32.47 1.66
CA LEU A 14 2.30 -32.96 2.26
C LEU A 14 2.63 -32.22 3.56
N VAL A 15 2.45 -30.91 3.62
CA VAL A 15 2.68 -30.14 4.84
C VAL A 15 1.68 -30.51 5.93
N LEU A 16 0.38 -30.58 5.60
CA LEU A 16 -0.66 -30.95 6.56
C LEU A 16 -0.48 -32.38 7.08
N GLU A 17 -0.21 -33.36 6.22
CA GLU A 17 0.05 -34.76 6.60
C GLU A 17 1.31 -34.87 7.47
N GLY A 18 2.37 -34.16 7.11
CA GLY A 18 3.59 -34.10 7.92
C GLY A 18 3.31 -33.62 9.35
N LEU A 19 2.57 -32.52 9.51
CA LEU A 19 2.19 -32.00 10.83
C LEU A 19 1.27 -32.97 11.58
N ARG A 20 0.31 -33.57 10.89
CA ARG A 20 -0.68 -34.51 11.46
C ARG A 20 -0.10 -35.87 11.84
N SER A 21 1.09 -36.20 11.32
CA SER A 21 1.78 -37.46 11.69
C SER A 21 2.20 -37.52 13.17
N THR A 22 2.41 -36.36 13.78
CA THR A 22 2.90 -36.23 15.18
C THR A 22 2.03 -35.36 16.07
N GLY A 23 1.08 -34.61 15.50
CA GLY A 23 0.19 -33.72 16.25
C GLY A 23 -1.13 -33.50 15.54
N LYS A 24 -1.84 -32.44 15.92
CA LYS A 24 -3.03 -31.95 15.22
C LYS A 24 -2.69 -30.72 14.40
N ALA A 25 -3.33 -30.55 13.25
CA ALA A 25 -3.17 -29.35 12.42
C ALA A 25 -4.49 -29.02 11.71
N TRP A 26 -4.79 -27.73 11.63
CA TRP A 26 -5.97 -27.15 11.01
C TRP A 26 -5.56 -26.06 10.02
N ILE A 27 -6.29 -25.94 8.93
CA ILE A 27 -6.19 -24.77 8.06
C ILE A 27 -6.98 -23.64 8.71
N VAL A 28 -6.44 -22.42 8.71
CA VAL A 28 -7.06 -21.28 9.41
C VAL A 28 -6.90 -19.98 8.59
N GLY A 29 -7.50 -18.91 9.05
CA GLY A 29 -7.23 -17.56 8.58
C GLY A 29 -7.80 -17.22 7.22
N GLY A 30 -7.01 -16.49 6.41
CA GLY A 30 -7.42 -15.96 5.11
C GLY A 30 -7.86 -17.01 4.13
N TRP A 31 -7.13 -18.12 4.06
CA TRP A 31 -7.44 -19.22 3.15
C TRP A 31 -8.85 -19.80 3.38
N VAL A 32 -9.22 -20.04 4.66
CA VAL A 32 -10.57 -20.55 5.00
C VAL A 32 -11.64 -19.57 4.57
N ARG A 33 -11.46 -18.29 4.90
CA ARG A 33 -12.40 -17.20 4.53
C ARG A 33 -12.62 -17.13 3.01
N GLU A 34 -11.52 -17.09 2.22
CA GLU A 34 -11.62 -16.97 0.76
C GLU A 34 -12.22 -18.24 0.13
N THR A 35 -11.84 -19.42 0.63
CA THR A 35 -12.38 -20.71 0.15
C THR A 35 -13.89 -20.80 0.38
N VAL A 36 -14.36 -20.46 1.59
CA VAL A 36 -15.79 -20.47 1.94
C VAL A 36 -16.57 -19.42 1.14
N SER A 37 -15.94 -18.26 0.81
CA SER A 37 -16.53 -17.25 -0.06
C SER A 37 -16.51 -17.61 -1.56
N GLY A 38 -15.88 -18.72 -1.94
CA GLY A 38 -15.80 -19.15 -3.33
C GLY A 38 -14.74 -18.41 -4.17
N HIS A 39 -13.88 -17.64 -3.53
CA HIS A 39 -12.79 -16.90 -4.18
C HIS A 39 -11.54 -17.74 -4.37
N GLN A 40 -10.56 -17.17 -5.10
CA GLN A 40 -9.24 -17.77 -5.23
C GLN A 40 -8.51 -17.69 -3.89
N GLU A 41 -7.89 -18.80 -3.50
CA GLU A 41 -7.20 -18.90 -2.22
C GLU A 41 -5.97 -17.98 -2.16
N THR A 42 -5.69 -17.54 -0.92
CA THR A 42 -4.46 -16.84 -0.54
C THR A 42 -3.45 -17.84 0.03
N ASP A 43 -2.31 -17.37 0.50
CA ASP A 43 -1.35 -18.19 1.23
C ASP A 43 -2.03 -18.92 2.40
N MET A 44 -1.73 -20.21 2.54
CA MET A 44 -2.37 -21.06 3.53
C MET A 44 -1.70 -20.93 4.90
N ASP A 45 -2.46 -20.46 5.88
CA ASP A 45 -2.07 -20.42 7.29
C ASP A 45 -2.50 -21.72 7.98
N ILE A 46 -1.63 -22.30 8.78
CA ILE A 46 -1.89 -23.55 9.51
C ILE A 46 -1.71 -23.32 11.02
N ALA A 47 -2.70 -23.72 11.79
CA ALA A 47 -2.60 -23.84 13.24
C ALA A 47 -2.25 -25.29 13.64
N THR A 48 -1.38 -25.48 14.63
CA THR A 48 -0.96 -26.83 15.08
C THR A 48 -0.76 -26.92 16.59
N THR A 49 -0.90 -28.11 17.13
CA THR A 49 -0.51 -28.41 18.53
C THR A 49 1.01 -28.61 18.70
N LEU A 50 1.76 -28.70 17.60
CA LEU A 50 3.20 -28.91 17.65
C LEU A 50 3.92 -27.62 18.06
N LEU A 51 4.92 -27.76 18.93
CA LEU A 51 5.81 -26.64 19.26
C LEU A 51 6.72 -26.29 18.07
N PRO A 52 7.20 -25.06 17.96
CA PRO A 52 8.06 -24.62 16.86
C PRO A 52 9.26 -25.53 16.59
N ALA A 53 9.91 -26.04 17.64
CA ALA A 53 11.04 -26.95 17.52
C ALA A 53 10.64 -28.26 16.82
N MET A 54 9.47 -28.82 17.14
CA MET A 54 8.96 -30.03 16.51
C MET A 54 8.61 -29.82 15.04
N VAL A 55 8.01 -28.67 14.71
CA VAL A 55 7.76 -28.29 13.30
C VAL A 55 9.08 -28.19 12.54
N LYS A 56 10.11 -27.61 13.15
CA LYS A 56 11.45 -27.52 12.54
C LYS A 56 12.12 -28.88 12.34
N GLU A 57 11.90 -29.84 13.22
CA GLU A 57 12.40 -31.24 13.06
C GLU A 57 11.73 -31.92 11.89
N LEU A 58 10.40 -31.77 11.73
CA LEU A 58 9.64 -32.30 10.60
C LEU A 58 10.02 -31.69 9.26
N PHE A 59 10.29 -30.37 9.26
CA PHE A 59 10.62 -29.59 8.05
C PHE A 59 11.96 -28.85 8.23
N PRO A 60 13.10 -29.50 8.00
CA PRO A 60 14.43 -28.93 8.30
C PRO A 60 14.77 -27.63 7.57
N ARG A 61 14.15 -27.37 6.40
CA ARG A 61 14.36 -26.12 5.62
C ARG A 61 13.56 -24.92 6.11
N SER A 62 12.69 -25.13 7.12
CA SER A 62 11.83 -24.06 7.67
C SER A 62 12.62 -22.94 8.34
N LEU A 63 12.04 -21.75 8.36
CA LEU A 63 12.57 -20.57 9.04
C LEU A 63 11.81 -20.34 10.34
N MET A 64 12.53 -20.17 11.43
CA MET A 64 11.96 -19.73 12.71
C MET A 64 11.75 -18.21 12.65
N VAL A 65 10.49 -17.80 12.48
CA VAL A 65 10.12 -16.38 12.43
C VAL A 65 9.24 -16.07 13.62
N GLY A 66 9.82 -15.44 14.64
CA GLY A 66 9.06 -15.14 15.85
C GLY A 66 8.87 -16.36 16.77
N GLU A 67 9.94 -17.07 17.08
CA GLU A 67 9.95 -18.26 17.97
C GLU A 67 9.16 -18.02 19.28
N LYS A 68 9.28 -16.80 19.83
CA LYS A 68 8.51 -16.35 21.01
C LYS A 68 6.99 -16.35 20.81
N TYR A 69 6.54 -16.30 19.54
CA TYR A 69 5.13 -16.23 19.17
C TYR A 69 4.61 -17.54 18.57
N GLY A 70 5.47 -18.57 18.47
CA GLY A 70 5.08 -19.88 18.02
C GLY A 70 4.93 -20.04 16.50
N THR A 71 5.43 -19.09 15.68
CA THR A 71 5.29 -19.14 14.22
C THR A 71 6.55 -19.65 13.54
N VAL A 72 6.38 -20.57 12.59
CA VAL A 72 7.42 -21.16 11.73
C VAL A 72 6.98 -21.03 10.27
N ILE A 73 7.83 -20.53 9.41
CA ILE A 73 7.62 -20.58 7.97
C ILE A 73 8.16 -21.89 7.44
N VAL A 74 7.27 -22.81 7.13
CA VAL A 74 7.60 -24.12 6.57
C VAL A 74 7.98 -23.97 5.10
N ARG A 75 9.02 -24.70 4.68
CA ARG A 75 9.47 -24.84 3.29
C ARG A 75 9.73 -26.31 3.01
N LEU A 76 9.27 -26.77 1.85
CA LEU A 76 9.59 -28.07 1.32
C LEU A 76 10.92 -28.05 0.53
N GLU A 77 11.36 -29.22 0.05
CA GLU A 77 12.47 -29.30 -0.89
C GLU A 77 12.11 -28.60 -2.21
N GLU A 78 13.07 -27.91 -2.85
CA GLU A 78 12.84 -27.10 -4.05
C GLU A 78 12.28 -27.89 -5.25
N ASN A 79 12.61 -29.19 -5.33
CA ASN A 79 12.07 -30.10 -6.33
C ASN A 79 10.60 -30.48 -6.09
N ILE A 80 10.06 -30.19 -4.90
CA ILE A 80 8.66 -30.44 -4.54
C ILE A 80 7.85 -29.15 -4.70
N SER A 81 8.26 -28.06 -4.03
CA SER A 81 7.59 -26.77 -4.12
C SER A 81 8.50 -25.62 -3.68
N SER A 82 8.37 -24.47 -4.34
CA SER A 82 8.93 -23.20 -3.90
C SER A 82 8.02 -22.42 -2.93
N GLY A 83 6.83 -22.98 -2.60
CA GLY A 83 5.87 -22.37 -1.69
C GLY A 83 6.35 -22.28 -0.24
N THR A 84 5.67 -21.47 0.52
CA THR A 84 5.88 -21.32 1.96
C THR A 84 4.55 -21.41 2.70
N TRP A 85 4.57 -21.96 3.90
CA TRP A 85 3.39 -22.07 4.76
C TRP A 85 3.69 -21.47 6.12
N GLU A 86 2.83 -20.57 6.57
CA GLU A 86 2.90 -20.04 7.92
C GLU A 86 2.23 -21.03 8.89
N VAL A 87 3.05 -21.67 9.71
CA VAL A 87 2.59 -22.66 10.71
C VAL A 87 2.73 -22.06 12.09
N THR A 88 1.61 -21.87 12.77
CA THR A 88 1.57 -21.28 14.11
C THR A 88 1.08 -22.30 15.14
N THR A 89 1.85 -22.47 16.22
CA THR A 89 1.42 -23.27 17.37
C THR A 89 0.19 -22.66 18.02
N LEU A 90 -0.84 -23.47 18.31
CA LEU A 90 -2.04 -23.03 19.03
C LEU A 90 -1.65 -22.31 20.33
N ARG A 91 -2.39 -21.25 20.65
CA ARG A 91 -2.18 -20.47 21.87
C ARG A 91 -3.46 -20.45 22.69
N SER A 92 -3.33 -20.53 24.00
CA SER A 92 -4.38 -20.20 24.94
C SER A 92 -4.27 -18.74 25.35
N GLU A 93 -5.34 -18.16 25.89
CA GLU A 93 -5.33 -16.76 26.38
C GLU A 93 -4.30 -16.59 27.49
N GLY A 94 -3.38 -15.64 27.28
CA GLY A 94 -2.51 -15.08 28.33
C GLY A 94 -2.96 -13.65 28.67
N SER A 95 -2.64 -13.17 29.86
CA SER A 95 -2.94 -11.79 30.28
C SER A 95 -2.19 -10.79 29.40
N TYR A 96 -2.89 -9.76 28.92
CA TYR A 96 -2.33 -8.62 28.20
C TYR A 96 -2.00 -7.48 29.18
N GLY A 97 -0.73 -7.20 29.42
CA GLY A 97 -0.33 -6.17 30.37
C GLY A 97 -0.20 -4.77 29.77
N ASP A 98 0.11 -4.65 28.48
CA ASP A 98 0.43 -3.37 27.82
C ASP A 98 -0.40 -3.07 26.55
N GLY A 99 -1.46 -3.85 26.28
CA GLY A 99 -2.30 -3.68 25.09
C GLY A 99 -1.61 -3.95 23.76
N ARG A 100 -0.42 -4.59 23.77
CA ARG A 100 0.37 -4.84 22.58
C ARG A 100 0.70 -6.31 22.32
N ARG A 101 1.01 -7.05 23.38
CA ARG A 101 1.44 -8.47 23.31
C ARG A 101 1.12 -9.18 24.61
N PRO A 102 0.77 -10.47 24.60
CA PRO A 102 0.67 -11.22 25.85
C PRO A 102 2.04 -11.27 26.54
N ASP A 103 2.08 -11.01 27.83
CA ASP A 103 3.30 -11.07 28.66
C ASP A 103 3.90 -12.47 28.70
N LYS A 104 3.05 -13.50 28.55
CA LYS A 104 3.40 -14.89 28.35
C LYS A 104 2.57 -15.50 27.24
N VAL A 105 3.22 -16.15 26.29
CA VAL A 105 2.56 -17.04 25.32
C VAL A 105 2.44 -18.41 25.99
N GLU A 106 1.22 -18.83 26.30
CA GLU A 106 0.92 -20.18 26.70
C GLU A 106 0.45 -20.95 25.47
N PHE A 107 1.10 -22.08 25.19
CA PHE A 107 0.72 -22.93 24.06
C PHE A 107 -0.48 -23.77 24.42
N GLY A 108 -1.55 -23.68 23.63
CA GLY A 108 -2.81 -24.36 23.82
C GLY A 108 -2.89 -25.69 23.10
N GLN A 109 -3.95 -26.42 23.37
CA GLN A 109 -4.26 -27.72 22.71
C GLN A 109 -5.62 -27.68 21.99
N SER A 110 -6.42 -26.61 22.20
CA SER A 110 -7.75 -26.45 21.65
C SER A 110 -7.73 -25.46 20.49
N ILE A 111 -8.33 -25.84 19.37
CA ILE A 111 -8.54 -24.94 18.23
C ILE A 111 -9.59 -23.88 18.57
N GLU A 112 -10.58 -24.23 19.38
CA GLU A 112 -11.65 -23.32 19.83
C GLU A 112 -11.06 -22.15 20.62
N ASP A 113 -10.07 -22.39 21.52
CA ASP A 113 -9.36 -21.35 22.25
C ASP A 113 -8.56 -20.44 21.30
N ASP A 114 -7.92 -20.99 20.27
CA ASP A 114 -7.22 -20.21 19.27
C ASP A 114 -8.18 -19.34 18.43
N LEU A 115 -9.34 -19.87 18.07
CA LEU A 115 -10.37 -19.11 17.36
C LEU A 115 -10.98 -18.02 18.25
N ALA A 116 -11.18 -18.29 19.54
CA ALA A 116 -11.73 -17.36 20.53
C ALA A 116 -10.93 -16.05 20.68
N ARG A 117 -9.61 -16.10 20.49
CA ARG A 117 -8.71 -14.94 20.60
C ARG A 117 -8.51 -14.15 19.30
N ARG A 118 -9.12 -14.58 18.17
CA ARG A 118 -9.01 -13.88 16.89
C ARG A 118 -9.77 -12.56 16.90
N ASP A 119 -9.49 -11.73 15.90
CA ASP A 119 -10.06 -10.39 15.79
C ASP A 119 -11.55 -10.40 15.39
N PHE A 120 -11.88 -11.07 14.27
CA PHE A 120 -13.20 -11.05 13.67
C PHE A 120 -13.74 -12.45 13.38
N THR A 121 -15.05 -12.61 13.43
CA THR A 121 -15.75 -13.87 13.19
C THR A 121 -15.37 -14.49 11.85
N ILE A 122 -15.26 -13.69 10.80
CA ILE A 122 -14.85 -14.11 9.44
C ILE A 122 -13.42 -14.67 9.36
N ASN A 123 -12.59 -14.45 10.36
CA ASN A 123 -11.23 -14.97 10.48
C ASN A 123 -11.12 -16.05 11.57
N ALA A 124 -12.21 -16.28 12.32
CA ALA A 124 -12.25 -17.22 13.45
C ALA A 124 -12.89 -18.56 13.05
N MET A 125 -12.49 -19.06 11.89
CA MET A 125 -12.90 -20.36 11.33
C MET A 125 -11.68 -21.22 11.09
N ALA A 126 -11.88 -22.55 11.11
CA ALA A 126 -10.84 -23.53 10.82
C ALA A 126 -11.40 -24.71 10.03
N ILE A 127 -10.54 -25.41 9.26
CA ILE A 127 -10.85 -26.68 8.61
C ILE A 127 -9.97 -27.75 9.25
N ASP A 128 -10.61 -28.83 9.70
CA ASP A 128 -9.94 -29.93 10.39
C ASP A 128 -9.37 -30.99 9.43
N SER A 129 -8.94 -32.13 10.00
CA SER A 129 -8.36 -33.23 9.23
C SER A 129 -9.34 -33.99 8.34
N ASP A 130 -10.61 -33.95 8.68
CA ASP A 130 -11.67 -34.63 7.92
C ASP A 130 -12.25 -33.73 6.82
N GLY A 131 -11.81 -32.46 6.80
CA GLY A 131 -12.29 -31.42 5.91
C GLY A 131 -13.57 -30.77 6.43
N ASP A 132 -13.87 -30.97 7.71
CA ASP A 132 -15.04 -30.35 8.34
C ASP A 132 -14.70 -28.93 8.80
N LEU A 133 -15.63 -28.01 8.57
CA LEU A 133 -15.50 -26.61 8.96
C LEU A 133 -15.90 -26.44 10.44
N ILE A 134 -15.02 -25.80 11.20
CA ILE A 134 -15.19 -25.38 12.58
C ILE A 134 -15.48 -23.89 12.59
N ASP A 135 -16.70 -23.48 12.91
CA ASP A 135 -17.16 -22.08 12.93
C ASP A 135 -17.94 -21.75 14.21
N PRO A 136 -17.27 -21.58 15.34
CA PRO A 136 -17.94 -21.38 16.63
C PRO A 136 -18.56 -19.98 16.80
N TYR A 137 -18.28 -19.03 15.87
CA TYR A 137 -18.68 -17.62 15.95
C TYR A 137 -19.55 -17.15 14.78
N ASP A 138 -20.14 -18.07 14.00
CA ASP A 138 -21.01 -17.80 12.86
C ASP A 138 -20.35 -16.95 11.76
N GLY A 139 -19.04 -17.13 11.54
CA GLY A 139 -18.27 -16.41 10.54
C GLY A 139 -18.78 -16.60 9.11
N ILE A 140 -19.33 -17.79 8.76
CA ILE A 140 -20.00 -18.06 7.48
C ILE A 140 -21.20 -17.12 7.29
N SER A 141 -22.05 -17.01 8.31
CA SER A 141 -23.23 -16.15 8.26
C SER A 141 -22.83 -14.68 8.06
N ASP A 142 -21.80 -14.22 8.75
CA ASP A 142 -21.27 -12.87 8.61
C ASP A 142 -20.65 -12.63 7.22
N LEU A 143 -19.96 -13.63 6.63
CA LEU A 143 -19.48 -13.56 5.26
C LEU A 143 -20.62 -13.44 4.24
N GLN A 144 -21.65 -14.29 4.37
CA GLN A 144 -22.80 -14.31 3.46
C GLN A 144 -23.63 -13.03 3.53
N THR A 145 -23.72 -12.42 4.70
CA THR A 145 -24.47 -11.16 4.92
C THR A 145 -23.63 -9.91 4.72
N GLY A 146 -22.34 -10.06 4.48
CA GLY A 146 -21.41 -8.93 4.31
C GLY A 146 -21.25 -8.11 5.60
N VAL A 147 -21.25 -8.76 6.76
CA VAL A 147 -21.10 -8.10 8.07
C VAL A 147 -19.68 -8.34 8.62
N LEU A 148 -19.06 -7.32 9.15
CA LEU A 148 -17.84 -7.42 9.93
C LEU A 148 -18.15 -7.32 11.41
N ARG A 149 -17.87 -8.38 12.17
CA ARG A 149 -18.15 -8.52 13.60
C ARG A 149 -16.91 -8.98 14.36
N ALA A 150 -16.71 -8.43 15.57
CA ALA A 150 -15.65 -8.90 16.45
C ALA A 150 -16.00 -10.28 17.06
N VAL A 151 -14.98 -11.07 17.40
CA VAL A 151 -15.14 -12.26 18.22
C VAL A 151 -15.34 -11.84 19.68
N GLY A 152 -16.45 -12.25 20.29
CA GLY A 152 -16.78 -11.88 21.68
C GLY A 152 -17.13 -10.40 21.85
N GLU A 153 -16.73 -9.80 22.96
CA GLU A 153 -17.00 -8.39 23.26
C GLU A 153 -16.04 -7.46 22.50
N ALA A 154 -16.61 -6.66 21.60
CA ALA A 154 -15.83 -5.83 20.67
C ALA A 154 -14.87 -4.85 21.40
N SER A 155 -15.32 -4.23 22.51
CA SER A 155 -14.49 -3.28 23.24
C SER A 155 -13.28 -3.95 23.92
N GLU A 156 -13.47 -5.13 24.50
CA GLU A 156 -12.39 -5.93 25.09
C GLU A 156 -11.41 -6.36 24.00
N ARG A 157 -11.94 -6.87 22.88
CA ARG A 157 -11.15 -7.36 21.75
C ARG A 157 -10.27 -6.28 21.12
N LEU A 158 -10.77 -5.05 20.98
CA LEU A 158 -9.98 -3.91 20.48
C LEU A 158 -9.00 -3.38 21.53
N GLY A 159 -9.33 -3.51 22.82
CA GLY A 159 -8.46 -3.14 23.93
C GLY A 159 -7.21 -4.02 24.07
N GLU A 160 -7.24 -5.27 23.60
CA GLU A 160 -6.09 -6.20 23.63
C GLU A 160 -5.00 -5.82 22.60
N ASP A 161 -5.36 -5.36 21.42
CA ASP A 161 -4.44 -4.90 20.37
C ASP A 161 -5.09 -3.81 19.52
N GLY A 162 -4.64 -2.57 19.70
CA GLY A 162 -5.15 -1.42 18.96
C GLY A 162 -5.02 -1.54 17.43
N LEU A 163 -4.12 -2.40 16.90
CA LEU A 163 -4.03 -2.66 15.47
C LEU A 163 -5.31 -3.29 14.91
N ARG A 164 -6.10 -3.97 15.73
CA ARG A 164 -7.39 -4.53 15.30
C ARG A 164 -8.35 -3.46 14.82
N ILE A 165 -8.21 -2.20 15.26
CA ILE A 165 -8.96 -1.06 14.72
C ILE A 165 -8.61 -0.86 13.24
N MET A 166 -7.34 -0.80 12.87
CA MET A 166 -6.92 -0.68 11.46
C MET A 166 -7.35 -1.88 10.64
N ARG A 167 -7.22 -3.08 11.23
CA ARG A 167 -7.65 -4.32 10.60
C ARG A 167 -9.16 -4.35 10.35
N ALA A 168 -9.99 -3.78 11.24
CA ALA A 168 -11.43 -3.66 11.01
C ALA A 168 -11.72 -2.92 9.71
N TYR A 169 -11.09 -1.76 9.49
CA TYR A 169 -11.26 -1.02 8.25
C TYR A 169 -10.73 -1.78 7.03
N ARG A 170 -9.57 -2.42 7.14
CA ARG A 170 -9.06 -3.26 6.05
C ARG A 170 -10.02 -4.38 5.65
N PHE A 171 -10.67 -5.02 6.63
CA PHE A 171 -11.62 -6.11 6.36
C PHE A 171 -13.03 -5.64 5.98
N LEU A 172 -13.33 -4.34 6.00
CA LEU A 172 -14.50 -3.81 5.32
C LEU A 172 -14.40 -3.97 3.80
N ASP A 173 -13.20 -3.85 3.26
CA ASP A 173 -12.97 -4.11 1.83
C ASP A 173 -12.98 -5.61 1.53
N SER A 174 -13.70 -6.00 0.47
CA SER A 174 -13.70 -7.36 -0.03
C SER A 174 -13.88 -7.41 -1.54
N SER A 175 -13.62 -8.57 -2.14
CA SER A 175 -13.86 -8.82 -3.56
C SER A 175 -15.31 -8.68 -3.99
N ASP A 176 -16.26 -8.93 -3.07
CA ASP A 176 -17.70 -8.86 -3.31
C ASP A 176 -18.30 -7.46 -3.04
N GLY A 177 -17.45 -6.51 -2.64
CA GLY A 177 -17.85 -5.16 -2.28
C GLY A 177 -17.52 -4.82 -0.83
N MET A 178 -18.05 -3.71 -0.36
CA MET A 178 -17.78 -3.24 1.00
C MET A 178 -18.68 -3.96 2.01
N ARG A 179 -18.10 -4.52 3.07
CA ARG A 179 -18.83 -5.06 4.22
C ARG A 179 -19.36 -3.93 5.10
N SER A 180 -20.44 -4.19 5.81
CA SER A 180 -20.94 -3.31 6.86
C SER A 180 -20.28 -3.64 8.20
N MET A 181 -19.79 -2.62 8.92
CA MET A 181 -19.30 -2.81 10.27
C MET A 181 -20.49 -2.96 11.23
N GLU A 182 -20.51 -4.03 12.02
CA GLU A 182 -21.53 -4.25 13.03
C GLU A 182 -21.53 -3.10 14.05
N SER A 183 -22.73 -2.73 14.56
CA SER A 183 -22.93 -1.50 15.36
C SER A 183 -22.14 -1.49 16.67
N SER A 184 -22.02 -2.63 17.35
CA SER A 184 -21.21 -2.74 18.58
C SER A 184 -19.74 -2.59 18.28
N LEU A 185 -19.25 -3.18 17.18
CA LEU A 185 -17.85 -3.03 16.74
C LEU A 185 -17.56 -1.57 16.39
N ARG A 186 -18.45 -0.88 15.65
CA ARG A 186 -18.25 0.55 15.31
C ARG A 186 -18.21 1.42 16.57
N THR A 187 -19.09 1.14 17.53
CA THR A 187 -19.09 1.84 18.83
C THR A 187 -17.78 1.59 19.59
N ALA A 188 -17.33 0.33 19.62
CA ALA A 188 -16.07 -0.04 20.24
C ALA A 188 -14.86 0.60 19.57
N VAL A 189 -14.83 0.71 18.24
CA VAL A 189 -13.76 1.44 17.51
C VAL A 189 -13.67 2.87 18.00
N ARG A 190 -14.79 3.62 17.99
CA ARG A 190 -14.81 5.03 18.44
C ARG A 190 -14.42 5.19 19.91
N GLY A 191 -14.75 4.20 20.75
CA GLY A 191 -14.40 4.20 22.18
C GLY A 191 -12.95 3.84 22.48
N ASN A 192 -12.23 3.21 21.54
CA ASN A 192 -10.87 2.70 21.73
C ASN A 192 -9.82 3.38 20.83
N LEU A 193 -10.10 4.53 20.20
CA LEU A 193 -9.17 5.20 19.29
C LEU A 193 -7.79 5.46 19.91
N GLY A 194 -7.73 5.78 21.21
CA GLY A 194 -6.47 5.96 21.92
C GLY A 194 -5.56 4.73 21.92
N MET A 195 -6.10 3.53 21.64
CA MET A 195 -5.27 2.33 21.48
C MET A 195 -4.37 2.39 20.26
N LEU A 196 -4.69 3.20 19.24
CA LEU A 196 -3.83 3.42 18.08
C LEU A 196 -2.51 4.13 18.43
N ASP A 197 -2.51 4.92 19.49
CA ASP A 197 -1.34 5.70 19.90
C ASP A 197 -0.23 4.81 20.51
N VAL A 198 -0.58 3.61 21.00
CA VAL A 198 0.37 2.63 21.54
C VAL A 198 0.80 1.57 20.51
N VAL A 199 0.16 1.52 19.34
CA VAL A 199 0.59 0.66 18.22
C VAL A 199 1.82 1.24 17.56
N SER A 200 2.79 0.41 17.17
CA SER A 200 3.95 0.89 16.43
C SER A 200 3.54 1.45 15.06
N ARG A 201 4.15 2.56 14.67
CA ARG A 201 3.85 3.26 13.42
C ARG A 201 4.10 2.40 12.17
N GLU A 202 5.05 1.47 12.23
CA GLU A 202 5.29 0.49 11.17
C GLU A 202 4.07 -0.40 10.93
N ARG A 203 3.46 -0.93 12.01
CA ARG A 203 2.26 -1.77 11.89
C ARG A 203 1.08 -0.98 11.35
N ILE A 204 0.88 0.26 11.80
CA ILE A 204 -0.15 1.16 11.28
C ILE A 204 0.09 1.44 9.80
N GLY A 205 1.33 1.76 9.40
CA GLY A 205 1.69 2.02 8.01
C GLY A 205 1.39 0.83 7.09
N MET A 206 1.74 -0.38 7.51
CA MET A 206 1.46 -1.62 6.75
C MET A 206 -0.04 -1.87 6.55
N GLU A 207 -0.88 -1.62 7.54
CA GLU A 207 -2.34 -1.74 7.38
C GLU A 207 -2.90 -0.60 6.52
N MET A 208 -2.41 0.63 6.70
CA MET A 208 -2.82 1.78 5.88
C MET A 208 -2.50 1.59 4.39
N GLU A 209 -1.34 1.04 4.08
CA GLU A 209 -0.95 0.70 2.70
C GLU A 209 -1.94 -0.29 2.07
N LYS A 210 -2.35 -1.33 2.81
CA LYS A 210 -3.36 -2.29 2.36
C LYS A 210 -4.74 -1.66 2.18
N ILE A 211 -5.13 -0.75 3.06
CA ILE A 211 -6.40 -0.01 2.96
C ILE A 211 -6.40 0.88 1.73
N LEU A 212 -5.34 1.66 1.53
CA LEU A 212 -5.21 2.56 0.38
C LEU A 212 -5.11 1.82 -0.97
N GLY A 213 -4.59 0.58 -0.99
CA GLY A 213 -4.55 -0.27 -2.17
C GLY A 213 -5.80 -1.11 -2.40
N GLY A 214 -6.79 -1.00 -1.53
CA GLY A 214 -8.05 -1.74 -1.60
C GLY A 214 -8.97 -1.27 -2.75
N ARG A 215 -9.90 -2.14 -3.16
CA ARG A 215 -10.86 -1.82 -4.24
C ARG A 215 -11.85 -0.74 -3.83
N ASN A 216 -12.26 -0.75 -2.56
CA ASN A 216 -13.22 0.19 -1.99
C ASN A 216 -12.51 1.19 -1.06
N ALA A 217 -11.26 1.56 -1.39
CA ALA A 217 -10.43 2.43 -0.55
C ALA A 217 -11.13 3.75 -0.21
N GLY A 218 -11.86 4.36 -1.15
CA GLY A 218 -12.56 5.61 -0.93
C GLY A 218 -13.63 5.53 0.15
N GLU A 219 -14.48 4.51 0.10
CA GLU A 219 -15.55 4.26 1.06
C GLU A 219 -14.98 3.92 2.44
N VAL A 220 -13.92 3.09 2.48
CA VAL A 220 -13.24 2.71 3.72
C VAL A 220 -12.60 3.95 4.37
N ILE A 221 -11.90 4.76 3.62
CA ILE A 221 -11.27 6.01 4.10
C ILE A 221 -12.34 7.01 4.58
N SER A 222 -13.46 7.12 3.86
CA SER A 222 -14.59 7.96 4.29
C SER A 222 -15.10 7.55 5.66
N GLN A 223 -15.26 6.24 5.88
CA GLN A 223 -15.70 5.73 7.17
C GLN A 223 -14.65 5.93 8.27
N MET A 224 -13.33 5.76 7.96
CA MET A 224 -12.24 6.07 8.89
C MET A 224 -12.25 7.55 9.30
N TYR A 225 -12.52 8.45 8.35
CA TYR A 225 -12.64 9.88 8.61
C TYR A 225 -13.83 10.19 9.54
N GLU A 226 -15.02 9.66 9.24
CA GLU A 226 -16.22 9.83 10.05
C GLU A 226 -16.07 9.31 11.48
N ASP A 227 -15.30 8.24 11.66
CA ASP A 227 -15.06 7.60 12.96
C ASP A 227 -13.89 8.20 13.74
N GLY A 228 -13.16 9.21 13.17
CA GLY A 228 -12.06 9.93 13.81
C GLY A 228 -10.73 9.15 13.82
N VAL A 229 -10.63 8.06 13.06
CA VAL A 229 -9.43 7.20 13.02
C VAL A 229 -8.25 7.91 12.37
N LEU A 230 -8.52 8.73 11.34
CA LEU A 230 -7.45 9.40 10.60
C LEU A 230 -6.66 10.40 11.44
N ASP A 231 -7.27 11.01 12.47
CA ASP A 231 -6.58 11.93 13.38
C ASP A 231 -5.50 11.24 14.21
N HIS A 232 -5.70 9.93 14.53
CA HIS A 232 -4.72 9.10 15.23
C HIS A 232 -3.68 8.48 14.29
N VAL A 233 -4.08 8.14 13.06
CA VAL A 233 -3.21 7.52 12.05
C VAL A 233 -2.28 8.54 11.41
N LEU A 234 -2.81 9.71 11.06
CA LEU A 234 -2.13 10.80 10.34
C LEU A 234 -2.17 12.12 11.16
N PRO A 235 -1.62 12.13 12.38
CA PRO A 235 -1.74 13.29 13.27
C PRO A 235 -1.13 14.56 12.65
N GLY A 236 -1.91 15.63 12.63
CA GLY A 236 -1.49 16.93 12.11
C GLY A 236 -1.42 17.04 10.59
N ILE A 237 -1.96 16.07 9.84
CA ILE A 237 -2.12 16.11 8.39
C ILE A 237 -3.60 16.37 8.07
N ALA A 238 -3.88 17.38 7.25
CA ALA A 238 -5.25 17.68 6.83
C ALA A 238 -5.72 16.70 5.76
N CYS A 239 -6.48 15.68 6.20
CA CYS A 239 -7.05 14.67 5.32
C CYS A 239 -8.35 15.13 4.66
N THR A 240 -8.62 14.64 3.45
CA THR A 240 -9.88 14.81 2.74
C THR A 240 -10.40 13.49 2.17
N VAL A 241 -11.71 13.35 2.09
CA VAL A 241 -12.40 12.17 1.53
C VAL A 241 -13.18 12.49 0.25
N SER A 242 -13.06 13.72 -0.23
CA SER A 242 -13.78 14.19 -1.44
C SER A 242 -13.24 13.62 -2.76
N PRO A 243 -11.94 13.34 -2.93
CA PRO A 243 -11.41 12.81 -4.17
C PRO A 243 -11.90 11.40 -4.49
N SER A 244 -11.96 11.07 -5.78
CA SER A 244 -12.18 9.70 -6.23
C SER A 244 -10.88 8.91 -6.18
N PHE A 245 -10.83 7.88 -5.32
CA PHE A 245 -9.67 7.02 -5.17
C PHE A 245 -9.57 6.02 -6.34
N CYS A 246 -8.36 5.58 -6.63
CA CYS A 246 -8.02 4.59 -7.65
C CYS A 246 -7.39 3.33 -7.02
N THR A 247 -6.70 2.51 -7.81
CA THR A 247 -6.02 1.31 -7.32
C THR A 247 -4.54 1.55 -6.93
N ASP A 248 -4.02 2.76 -7.16
CA ASP A 248 -2.63 3.11 -6.80
C ASP A 248 -2.56 3.68 -5.39
N THR A 249 -1.88 2.98 -4.51
CA THR A 249 -1.73 3.31 -3.09
C THR A 249 -1.09 4.69 -2.86
N LEU A 250 -0.08 5.07 -3.67
CA LEU A 250 0.62 6.34 -3.49
C LEU A 250 -0.19 7.52 -4.03
N VAL A 251 -0.93 7.30 -5.12
CA VAL A 251 -1.90 8.26 -5.63
C VAL A 251 -3.00 8.50 -4.60
N ASN A 252 -3.56 7.43 -4.03
CA ASN A 252 -4.58 7.52 -3.01
C ASN A 252 -4.09 8.22 -1.73
N LEU A 253 -2.83 7.98 -1.32
CA LEU A 253 -2.22 8.71 -0.21
C LEU A 253 -2.07 10.21 -0.52
N ALA A 254 -1.65 10.56 -1.74
CA ALA A 254 -1.57 11.96 -2.16
C ALA A 254 -2.95 12.62 -2.21
N LEU A 255 -3.98 11.92 -2.73
CA LEU A 255 -5.36 12.39 -2.76
C LEU A 255 -5.91 12.62 -1.35
N LEU A 256 -5.68 11.69 -0.42
CA LEU A 256 -6.08 11.84 0.98
C LEU A 256 -5.48 13.10 1.63
N CYS A 257 -4.25 13.46 1.25
CA CYS A 257 -3.54 14.63 1.78
C CYS A 257 -3.71 15.89 0.90
N SER A 258 -4.59 15.90 -0.12
CA SER A 258 -4.67 17.01 -1.08
C SER A 258 -5.07 18.35 -0.46
N ASN A 259 -5.79 18.36 0.66
CA ASN A 259 -6.17 19.56 1.41
C ASN A 259 -5.08 20.04 2.40
N ASP A 260 -4.01 19.28 2.58
CA ASP A 260 -2.92 19.71 3.46
C ASP A 260 -2.18 20.91 2.82
N SER A 261 -2.02 21.99 3.56
CA SER A 261 -1.42 23.23 3.05
C SER A 261 0.10 23.27 3.18
N SER A 262 0.72 22.27 3.79
CA SER A 262 2.16 22.22 3.96
C SER A 262 2.89 21.99 2.63
N GLU A 263 4.14 22.45 2.56
CA GLU A 263 5.02 22.12 1.44
C GLU A 263 5.25 20.60 1.35
N GLY A 264 5.44 20.05 0.15
CA GLY A 264 5.64 18.63 -0.08
C GLY A 264 6.76 17.99 0.75
N SER A 265 7.83 18.74 1.04
CA SER A 265 8.93 18.29 1.91
C SER A 265 8.50 18.12 3.37
N VAL A 266 7.64 18.99 3.87
CA VAL A 266 7.07 18.96 5.23
C VAL A 266 6.08 17.82 5.33
N LEU A 267 5.17 17.70 4.34
CA LEU A 267 4.21 16.58 4.26
C LEU A 267 4.92 15.22 4.28
N VAL A 268 5.97 15.05 3.46
CA VAL A 268 6.78 13.81 3.46
C VAL A 268 7.38 13.53 4.84
N GLY A 269 7.88 14.56 5.53
CA GLY A 269 8.41 14.43 6.89
C GLY A 269 7.35 13.95 7.87
N ASN A 270 6.12 14.45 7.76
CA ASN A 270 4.99 14.06 8.59
C ASN A 270 4.52 12.62 8.27
N LEU A 271 4.35 12.27 6.99
CA LEU A 271 3.96 10.93 6.55
C LEU A 271 4.99 9.86 6.98
N ARG A 272 6.29 10.16 6.87
CA ARG A 272 7.33 9.24 7.35
C ARG A 272 7.22 8.96 8.83
N ARG A 273 6.92 9.97 9.65
CA ARG A 273 6.74 9.79 11.10
C ARG A 273 5.46 9.04 11.43
N ALA A 274 4.39 9.32 10.69
CA ALA A 274 3.08 8.72 10.93
C ALA A 274 2.99 7.26 10.48
N LEU A 275 3.58 6.90 9.33
CA LEU A 275 3.40 5.60 8.68
C LEU A 275 4.70 4.80 8.53
N MET A 276 5.86 5.34 8.93
CA MET A 276 7.19 4.74 8.78
C MET A 276 7.53 4.29 7.35
N MET A 277 6.92 4.91 6.36
CA MET A 277 7.16 4.60 4.94
C MET A 277 8.58 4.98 4.51
N ALA A 278 9.13 4.25 3.54
CA ALA A 278 10.41 4.58 2.92
C ALA A 278 10.36 5.94 2.20
N LYS A 279 11.53 6.59 2.06
CA LYS A 279 11.61 7.93 1.47
C LYS A 279 11.27 7.93 -0.03
N GLU A 280 11.70 6.90 -0.77
CA GLU A 280 11.54 6.87 -2.24
C GLU A 280 10.06 6.89 -2.69
N PRO A 281 9.16 6.04 -2.19
CA PRO A 281 7.74 6.14 -2.53
C PRO A 281 7.13 7.52 -2.20
N LEU A 282 7.52 8.11 -1.07
CA LEU A 282 7.00 9.42 -0.65
C LEU A 282 7.48 10.59 -1.52
N ARG A 283 8.51 10.42 -2.37
CA ARG A 283 8.88 11.43 -3.37
C ARG A 283 7.80 11.61 -4.42
N GLN A 284 7.14 10.53 -4.82
CA GLN A 284 6.00 10.59 -5.74
C GLN A 284 4.80 11.29 -5.07
N VAL A 285 4.52 10.99 -3.79
CA VAL A 285 3.47 11.69 -3.03
C VAL A 285 3.77 13.20 -2.95
N ALA A 286 5.02 13.59 -2.67
CA ALA A 286 5.42 14.99 -2.64
C ALA A 286 5.25 15.69 -3.99
N PHE A 287 5.60 15.02 -5.07
CA PHE A 287 5.41 15.51 -6.44
C PHE A 287 3.92 15.74 -6.74
N LEU A 288 3.07 14.73 -6.50
CA LEU A 288 1.63 14.84 -6.73
C LEU A 288 1.01 15.95 -5.87
N HIS A 289 1.36 16.01 -4.59
CA HIS A 289 0.89 17.06 -3.70
C HIS A 289 1.32 18.46 -4.15
N GLY A 290 2.57 18.62 -4.62
CA GLY A 290 3.05 19.88 -5.20
C GLY A 290 2.32 20.27 -6.50
N ALA A 291 1.84 19.28 -7.24
CA ALA A 291 1.12 19.47 -8.50
C ALA A 291 -0.41 19.61 -8.34
N ARG A 292 -0.95 19.63 -7.12
CA ARG A 292 -2.41 19.61 -6.86
C ARG A 292 -3.19 20.75 -7.53
N ASP A 293 -2.58 21.93 -7.65
CA ASP A 293 -3.17 23.11 -8.27
C ASP A 293 -2.73 23.29 -9.74
N THR A 294 -1.95 22.34 -10.28
CA THR A 294 -1.45 22.38 -11.65
C THR A 294 -2.52 21.86 -12.60
N PRO A 295 -2.96 22.65 -13.59
CA PRO A 295 -3.87 22.13 -14.59
C PRO A 295 -3.17 21.08 -15.47
N VAL A 296 -3.96 20.17 -16.05
CA VAL A 296 -3.42 19.24 -17.05
C VAL A 296 -2.95 19.99 -18.29
N PRO A 297 -1.82 19.58 -18.92
CA PRO A 297 -1.32 20.25 -20.12
C PRO A 297 -2.28 20.10 -21.30
N THR A 298 -2.46 21.20 -22.03
CA THR A 298 -3.29 21.22 -23.25
C THR A 298 -2.48 21.53 -24.51
N GLU A 299 -1.40 22.30 -24.37
CA GLU A 299 -0.55 22.67 -25.48
C GLU A 299 0.47 21.58 -25.85
N ILE A 300 0.72 21.35 -27.13
CA ILE A 300 1.65 20.30 -27.61
C ILE A 300 3.06 20.45 -27.01
N GLY A 301 3.53 21.68 -26.84
CA GLY A 301 4.82 21.95 -26.22
C GLY A 301 4.88 21.51 -24.76
N GLU A 302 3.83 21.79 -23.99
CA GLU A 302 3.71 21.35 -22.61
C GLU A 302 3.59 19.84 -22.49
N LEU A 303 2.84 19.18 -23.38
CA LEU A 303 2.73 17.72 -23.45
C LEU A 303 4.07 17.05 -23.73
N ARG A 304 4.89 17.63 -24.63
CA ARG A 304 6.25 17.14 -24.88
C ARG A 304 7.13 17.31 -23.66
N ARG A 305 7.04 18.45 -22.96
CA ARG A 305 7.75 18.70 -21.70
C ARG A 305 7.33 17.72 -20.63
N PHE A 306 6.02 17.52 -20.41
CA PHE A 306 5.48 16.54 -19.47
C PHE A 306 6.04 15.13 -19.73
N ARG A 307 5.96 14.66 -20.98
CA ARG A 307 6.44 13.34 -21.39
C ARG A 307 7.95 13.18 -21.23
N ALA A 308 8.72 14.23 -21.50
CA ALA A 308 10.18 14.20 -21.44
C ALA A 308 10.74 14.37 -20.01
N ALA A 309 10.04 15.11 -19.15
CA ALA A 309 10.48 15.42 -17.79
C ALA A 309 10.17 14.31 -16.77
N LEU A 310 9.14 13.50 -17.01
CA LEU A 310 8.64 12.52 -16.05
C LEU A 310 8.84 11.07 -16.54
N PRO A 311 9.23 10.13 -15.68
CA PRO A 311 9.11 8.70 -15.94
C PRO A 311 7.65 8.29 -16.19
N THR A 312 7.43 7.21 -16.93
CA THR A 312 6.09 6.78 -17.36
C THR A 312 5.16 6.48 -16.16
N ASP A 313 5.69 5.87 -15.10
CA ASP A 313 4.96 5.61 -13.86
C ASP A 313 4.49 6.90 -13.18
N TRP A 314 5.31 7.94 -13.17
CA TRP A 314 4.93 9.26 -12.63
C TRP A 314 3.93 10.00 -13.53
N GLN A 315 4.02 9.82 -14.86
CA GLN A 315 3.01 10.32 -15.80
C GLN A 315 1.64 9.72 -15.49
N ASN A 316 1.59 8.39 -15.36
CA ASN A 316 0.36 7.67 -15.02
C ASN A 316 -0.20 8.08 -13.65
N ALA A 317 0.68 8.23 -12.66
CA ALA A 317 0.28 8.69 -11.33
C ALA A 317 -0.29 10.11 -11.35
N PHE A 318 0.31 11.05 -12.12
CA PHE A 318 -0.23 12.40 -12.27
C PHE A 318 -1.60 12.40 -12.94
N ILE A 319 -1.80 11.58 -13.98
CA ILE A 319 -3.10 11.43 -14.65
C ILE A 319 -4.15 10.94 -13.66
N ALA A 320 -3.86 9.85 -12.95
CA ALA A 320 -4.78 9.27 -11.97
C ALA A 320 -5.08 10.24 -10.81
N TYR A 321 -4.08 10.99 -10.36
CA TYR A 321 -4.22 12.02 -9.34
C TYR A 321 -5.12 13.16 -9.79
N SER A 322 -4.91 13.69 -11.01
CA SER A 322 -5.73 14.75 -11.60
C SER A 322 -7.19 14.30 -11.76
N GLN A 323 -7.41 13.07 -12.21
CA GLN A 323 -8.74 12.46 -12.27
C GLN A 323 -9.38 12.36 -10.88
N GLY A 324 -8.63 11.92 -9.89
CA GLY A 324 -9.07 11.83 -8.50
C GLY A 324 -9.48 13.18 -7.93
N LEU A 325 -8.82 14.27 -8.33
CA LEU A 325 -9.19 15.65 -7.99
C LEU A 325 -10.35 16.20 -8.81
N GLY A 326 -10.91 15.41 -9.74
CA GLY A 326 -12.05 15.82 -10.59
C GLY A 326 -11.67 16.69 -11.78
N GLN A 327 -10.39 16.73 -12.17
CA GLN A 327 -9.98 17.42 -13.40
C GLN A 327 -10.36 16.58 -14.63
N GLU A 328 -10.81 17.26 -15.70
CA GLU A 328 -11.06 16.59 -16.99
C GLU A 328 -9.71 16.25 -17.66
N THR A 329 -9.48 14.97 -17.95
CA THR A 329 -8.20 14.48 -18.48
C THR A 329 -8.31 13.74 -19.81
N SER A 330 -9.51 13.53 -20.36
CA SER A 330 -9.71 12.69 -21.54
C SER A 330 -8.95 13.20 -22.76
N GLU A 331 -9.08 14.49 -23.10
CA GLU A 331 -8.36 15.11 -24.20
C GLU A 331 -6.84 15.09 -24.00
N PHE A 332 -6.41 15.32 -22.76
CA PHE A 332 -4.99 15.27 -22.37
C PHE A 332 -4.42 13.85 -22.63
N VAL A 333 -5.09 12.81 -22.18
CA VAL A 333 -4.65 11.41 -22.34
C VAL A 333 -4.62 11.01 -23.81
N GLU A 334 -5.65 11.35 -24.58
CA GLU A 334 -5.73 11.05 -26.02
C GLU A 334 -4.61 11.76 -26.80
N THR A 335 -4.39 13.05 -26.52
CA THR A 335 -3.34 13.83 -27.17
C THR A 335 -1.95 13.34 -26.80
N LEU A 336 -1.72 13.01 -25.51
CA LEU A 336 -0.44 12.44 -25.06
C LEU A 336 -0.15 11.10 -25.72
N ALA A 337 -1.15 10.23 -25.88
CA ALA A 337 -1.01 8.93 -26.55
C ALA A 337 -0.72 9.07 -28.05
N SER A 338 -1.29 10.08 -28.72
CA SER A 338 -1.08 10.34 -30.14
C SER A 338 0.20 11.13 -30.46
N LEU A 339 0.86 11.66 -29.42
CA LEU A 339 2.03 12.54 -29.56
C LEU A 339 3.23 11.78 -30.14
N SER A 340 3.69 12.19 -31.31
CA SER A 340 4.85 11.61 -31.98
C SER A 340 6.11 11.66 -31.10
N PRO A 341 7.02 10.69 -31.22
CA PRO A 341 8.35 10.78 -30.61
C PRO A 341 9.09 12.05 -31.06
N LEU A 342 9.91 12.62 -30.17
CA LEU A 342 10.76 13.75 -30.51
C LEU A 342 11.76 13.35 -31.61
N ILE A 343 11.94 14.21 -32.60
CA ILE A 343 12.81 13.94 -33.77
C ILE A 343 14.26 13.68 -33.32
N ALA A 344 14.77 14.49 -32.41
CA ALA A 344 16.14 14.36 -31.88
C ALA A 344 16.23 13.57 -30.56
N GLY A 345 15.12 13.03 -30.05
CA GLY A 345 15.03 12.40 -28.73
C GLY A 345 15.13 13.40 -27.57
N ASN A 346 15.30 12.87 -26.35
CA ASN A 346 15.23 13.67 -25.12
C ASN A 346 16.57 14.29 -24.68
N ALA A 347 17.69 13.94 -25.32
CA ALA A 347 18.99 14.46 -24.93
C ALA A 347 19.19 15.92 -25.39
N PRO A 348 19.89 16.77 -24.61
CA PRO A 348 20.21 18.12 -25.06
C PRO A 348 21.15 18.08 -26.26
N LEU A 349 20.82 18.80 -27.33
CA LEU A 349 21.58 18.89 -28.58
C LEU A 349 22.84 19.78 -28.44
N ILE A 350 22.90 20.59 -27.38
CA ILE A 350 24.03 21.50 -27.12
C ILE A 350 24.72 21.08 -25.81
N ASP A 351 26.02 20.89 -25.88
CA ASP A 351 26.85 20.70 -24.70
C ASP A 351 27.34 22.02 -24.09
N GLY A 352 28.04 21.94 -22.96
CA GLY A 352 28.56 23.15 -22.29
C GLY A 352 29.61 23.88 -23.10
N ASN A 353 30.49 23.17 -23.82
CA ASN A 353 31.56 23.79 -24.61
C ASN A 353 31.03 24.57 -25.79
N THR A 354 30.05 24.00 -26.49
CA THR A 354 29.34 24.68 -27.57
C THR A 354 28.65 25.95 -27.08
N LEU A 355 28.02 25.91 -25.89
CA LEU A 355 27.36 27.07 -25.32
C LEU A 355 28.36 28.15 -24.87
N ILE A 356 29.50 27.78 -24.30
CA ILE A 356 30.60 28.70 -23.95
C ILE A 356 31.09 29.42 -25.22
N ALA A 357 31.37 28.67 -26.29
CA ALA A 357 31.83 29.24 -27.56
C ALA A 357 30.82 30.24 -28.18
N ALA A 358 29.51 29.98 -28.05
CA ALA A 358 28.47 30.82 -28.59
C ALA A 358 28.16 32.06 -27.73
N THR A 359 28.34 32.00 -26.39
CA THR A 359 27.92 33.06 -25.46
C THR A 359 29.04 33.82 -24.82
N GLY A 360 30.23 33.24 -24.71
CA GLY A 360 31.35 33.77 -23.92
C GLY A 360 31.14 33.69 -22.42
N LEU A 361 30.13 32.96 -21.92
CA LEU A 361 29.89 32.79 -20.50
C LEU A 361 30.92 31.82 -19.89
N ASP A 362 31.40 32.18 -18.70
CA ASP A 362 32.20 31.25 -17.90
C ASP A 362 31.38 30.06 -17.38
N PRO A 363 32.02 28.90 -17.17
CA PRO A 363 31.41 27.77 -16.49
C PRO A 363 30.88 28.16 -15.11
N GLY A 364 29.58 27.95 -14.85
CA GLY A 364 28.97 28.34 -13.60
C GLY A 364 27.43 28.19 -13.60
N PRO A 365 26.76 28.61 -12.52
CA PRO A 365 25.32 28.48 -12.36
C PRO A 365 24.51 29.10 -13.51
N ARG A 366 24.89 30.29 -13.97
CA ARG A 366 24.21 31.01 -15.06
C ARG A 366 24.25 30.22 -16.36
N MET A 367 25.43 29.69 -16.74
CA MET A 367 25.58 28.85 -17.93
C MET A 367 24.75 27.54 -17.80
N GLY A 368 24.78 26.92 -16.62
CA GLY A 368 23.99 25.72 -16.34
C GLY A 368 22.48 25.95 -16.50
N ARG A 369 21.99 27.09 -15.99
CA ARG A 369 20.58 27.49 -16.12
C ARG A 369 20.20 27.78 -17.58
N LEU A 370 21.06 28.51 -18.31
CA LEU A 370 20.83 28.78 -19.74
C LEU A 370 20.75 27.49 -20.55
N LYS A 371 21.67 26.55 -20.30
CA LYS A 371 21.63 25.22 -20.93
C LYS A 371 20.33 24.48 -20.63
N GLY A 372 19.89 24.50 -19.37
CA GLY A 372 18.61 23.90 -18.95
C GLY A 372 17.41 24.51 -19.66
N GLN A 373 17.38 25.84 -19.78
CA GLN A 373 16.32 26.61 -20.46
C GLN A 373 16.28 26.27 -21.96
N LEU A 374 17.44 26.24 -22.63
CA LEU A 374 17.53 25.87 -24.05
C LEU A 374 17.09 24.45 -24.29
N HIS A 375 17.47 23.51 -23.41
CA HIS A 375 17.01 22.13 -23.48
C HIS A 375 15.50 22.00 -23.31
N ARG A 376 14.89 22.74 -22.37
CA ARG A 376 13.43 22.78 -22.20
C ARG A 376 12.74 23.24 -23.50
N ILE A 377 13.18 24.36 -24.09
CA ILE A 377 12.60 24.92 -25.32
C ILE A 377 12.83 23.96 -26.51
N GLN A 378 14.00 23.29 -26.58
CA GLN A 378 14.27 22.24 -27.55
C GLN A 378 13.18 21.17 -27.54
N ILE A 379 12.84 20.66 -26.34
CA ILE A 379 11.80 19.66 -26.14
C ILE A 379 10.41 20.19 -26.52
N GLU A 380 10.04 21.36 -26.00
CA GLU A 380 8.73 21.96 -26.23
C GLU A 380 8.47 22.22 -27.73
N ARG A 381 9.48 22.71 -28.48
CA ARG A 381 9.39 23.04 -29.91
C ARG A 381 9.82 21.91 -30.84
N ASP A 382 10.27 20.75 -30.31
CA ASP A 382 10.80 19.61 -31.07
C ASP A 382 11.93 20.00 -32.04
N LEU A 383 12.89 20.80 -31.54
CA LEU A 383 14.02 21.22 -32.35
C LEU A 383 14.98 20.05 -32.56
N SER A 384 15.37 19.84 -33.80
CA SER A 384 16.12 18.64 -34.22
C SER A 384 17.59 18.87 -34.54
N THR A 385 18.06 20.12 -34.50
CA THR A 385 19.47 20.45 -34.80
C THR A 385 20.06 21.45 -33.79
N ALA A 386 21.37 21.36 -33.55
CA ALA A 386 22.09 22.25 -32.65
C ALA A 386 22.00 23.73 -33.11
N GLU A 387 22.03 23.98 -34.42
CA GLU A 387 21.94 25.34 -34.99
C GLU A 387 20.61 26.00 -34.62
N ARG A 388 19.48 25.24 -34.70
CA ARG A 388 18.16 25.76 -34.30
C ARG A 388 18.07 26.02 -32.80
N VAL A 389 18.75 25.22 -31.98
CA VAL A 389 18.78 25.48 -30.53
C VAL A 389 19.69 26.69 -30.23
N LEU A 390 20.80 26.87 -30.94
CA LEU A 390 21.64 28.07 -30.79
C LEU A 390 20.96 29.35 -31.24
N SER A 391 20.12 29.32 -32.30
CA SER A 391 19.37 30.51 -32.75
C SER A 391 18.38 31.02 -31.69
N LEU A 392 17.99 30.22 -30.70
CA LEU A 392 17.20 30.68 -29.56
C LEU A 392 17.91 31.78 -28.73
N LEU A 393 19.25 31.83 -28.77
CA LEU A 393 20.02 32.88 -28.10
C LEU A 393 19.71 34.28 -28.64
N ASP A 394 19.27 34.39 -29.91
CA ASP A 394 18.85 35.64 -30.50
C ASP A 394 17.40 36.01 -30.11
N GLU A 395 16.58 35.03 -29.75
CA GLU A 395 15.21 35.19 -29.30
C GLU A 395 15.11 35.51 -27.79
N LEU A 396 16.03 34.97 -27.01
CA LEU A 396 16.03 35.06 -25.54
C LEU A 396 16.83 36.29 -25.09
N ASN A 397 16.28 37.07 -24.16
CA ASN A 397 17.03 38.15 -23.50
C ASN A 397 18.00 37.62 -22.41
N TRP A 398 18.81 36.60 -22.76
CA TRP A 398 19.64 35.90 -21.80
C TRP A 398 20.78 36.76 -21.19
N ARG A 399 21.11 37.90 -21.84
CA ARG A 399 22.17 38.81 -21.35
C ARG A 399 21.71 39.65 -20.17
N ASP A 400 20.46 40.12 -20.22
CA ASP A 400 19.93 41.15 -19.30
C ASP A 400 18.85 40.56 -18.34
N SER A 401 18.33 39.36 -18.60
CA SER A 401 17.34 38.71 -17.71
C SER A 401 17.98 38.05 -16.49
N ASP A 402 17.22 37.94 -15.42
CA ASP A 402 17.62 37.15 -14.24
C ASP A 402 17.65 35.67 -14.58
N TYR A 403 18.84 35.06 -14.47
CA TYR A 403 19.02 33.65 -14.77
C TYR A 403 18.36 32.73 -13.73
N GLU A 404 17.98 33.24 -12.56
CA GLU A 404 17.24 32.47 -11.56
C GLU A 404 15.81 32.14 -12.01
N GLU A 405 15.25 32.95 -12.89
CA GLU A 405 13.91 32.74 -13.49
C GLU A 405 13.94 31.70 -14.62
N TRP A 406 15.12 31.27 -15.09
CA TRP A 406 15.21 30.29 -16.18
C TRP A 406 14.90 28.89 -15.69
N SER A 407 13.86 28.32 -16.27
CA SER A 407 13.39 26.99 -15.90
C SER A 407 14.07 25.92 -16.74
N ALA A 408 14.68 24.93 -16.09
CA ALA A 408 15.17 23.74 -16.75
C ALA A 408 14.00 22.79 -17.12
N LEU A 409 14.31 21.70 -17.82
CA LEU A 409 13.34 20.66 -18.12
C LEU A 409 12.87 20.01 -16.81
N SER A 410 11.66 20.32 -16.41
CA SER A 410 10.97 19.78 -15.24
C SER A 410 9.45 19.83 -15.48
N TRP A 411 8.70 19.15 -14.63
CA TRP A 411 7.24 19.22 -14.54
C TRP A 411 6.84 19.27 -13.06
N PRO A 412 5.91 20.09 -12.66
CA PRO A 412 5.32 21.20 -13.42
C PRO A 412 6.31 22.33 -13.71
#